data_f937ad696c20b3b5a099b09f2f4db421
#
_entry.id   f937ad696c20b3b5a099b09f2f4db421
#
_cell.length_a   1.000
_cell.length_b   1.000
_cell.length_c   1.000
_cell.angle_alpha   90.00
_cell.angle_beta   90.00
_cell.angle_gamma   90.00
#
_symmetry.space_group_name_H-M   'P 1'
#
loop_
_entity.id
_entity.type
_entity.pdbx_description
1 polymer ?
#
loop_
_entity_poly.entity_id
_entity_poly.type
_entity_poly.pdbx_seq_one_letter_code
_entity_poly.pdbx_strand_id
1 'polypeptide(L)'
;KAMVQWVVDAVREAGADRVILVVGHGAEHVKEAIPECEYVTQEPQLGTGHAVLVCKEALAHFDGNILILGGDGPLLRPSTVHDMVALQQDTTASATLATSTISDPTGYGRIVRDSNNKFSAIIEHKNATEAQLEIHEVYPSYAVFDSAKLWECLDALEPNPLTNEYYL
;
A
#
# COMPACT_ATOMS: atom_id res chain seq x y z
N LYS A 1 -7.66 17.49 -12.96
CA LYS A 1 -6.86 16.26 -12.94
C LYS A 1 -7.35 15.40 -11.78
N ALA A 2 -7.63 14.12 -12.02
CA ALA A 2 -8.06 13.18 -10.97
C ALA A 2 -6.95 12.98 -9.93
N MET A 3 -7.29 12.73 -8.66
CA MET A 3 -6.27 12.49 -7.61
C MET A 3 -5.35 11.35 -7.97
N VAL A 4 -5.88 10.22 -8.39
CA VAL A 4 -5.10 9.06 -8.79
C VAL A 4 -4.13 9.33 -9.95
N GLN A 5 -4.42 10.28 -10.84
CA GLN A 5 -3.50 10.69 -11.91
C GLN A 5 -2.22 11.36 -11.37
N TRP A 6 -2.31 12.06 -10.23
CA TRP A 6 -1.10 12.61 -9.59
C TRP A 6 -0.21 11.49 -9.05
N VAL A 7 -0.83 10.44 -8.50
CA VAL A 7 -0.10 9.25 -8.01
C VAL A 7 0.55 8.51 -9.18
N VAL A 8 -0.21 8.26 -10.26
CA VAL A 8 0.30 7.60 -11.48
C VAL A 8 1.49 8.35 -12.07
N ASP A 9 1.40 9.68 -12.17
CA ASP A 9 2.50 10.48 -12.71
C ASP A 9 3.73 10.40 -11.81
N ALA A 10 3.55 10.48 -10.48
CA ALA A 10 4.66 10.41 -9.54
C ALA A 10 5.40 9.06 -9.60
N VAL A 11 4.67 7.94 -9.70
CA VAL A 11 5.31 6.61 -9.79
C VAL A 11 5.98 6.40 -11.15
N ARG A 12 5.41 6.91 -12.23
CA ARG A 12 6.05 6.88 -13.57
C ARG A 12 7.32 7.72 -13.61
N GLU A 13 7.29 8.93 -13.05
CA GLU A 13 8.47 9.79 -12.92
C GLU A 13 9.56 9.13 -12.06
N ALA A 14 9.18 8.33 -11.06
CA ALA A 14 10.09 7.54 -10.24
C ALA A 14 10.62 6.27 -10.95
N GLY A 15 10.16 5.96 -12.17
CA GLY A 15 10.67 4.86 -12.99
C GLY A 15 9.90 3.55 -12.87
N ALA A 16 8.61 3.59 -12.49
CA ALA A 16 7.78 2.39 -12.49
C ALA A 16 7.56 1.87 -13.92
N ASP A 17 7.91 0.60 -14.18
CA ASP A 17 7.77 -0.04 -15.51
C ASP A 17 6.30 -0.34 -15.85
N ARG A 18 5.51 -0.71 -14.86
CA ARG A 18 4.08 -1.04 -14.99
C ARG A 18 3.28 -0.35 -13.89
N VAL A 19 2.09 0.10 -14.24
CA VAL A 19 1.12 0.66 -13.28
C VAL A 19 -0.22 -0.05 -13.46
N ILE A 20 -0.66 -0.73 -12.41
CA ILE A 20 -1.95 -1.42 -12.36
C ILE A 20 -2.85 -0.67 -11.39
N LEU A 21 -4.01 -0.22 -11.84
CA LEU A 21 -5.03 0.40 -11.01
C LEU A 21 -6.05 -0.65 -10.59
N VAL A 22 -6.14 -0.90 -9.29
CA VAL A 22 -7.21 -1.72 -8.73
C VAL A 22 -8.44 -0.83 -8.58
N VAL A 23 -9.51 -1.20 -9.26
CA VAL A 23 -10.76 -0.44 -9.32
C VAL A 23 -11.92 -1.28 -8.82
N GLY A 24 -12.94 -0.61 -8.32
CA GLY A 24 -14.18 -1.25 -7.83
C GLY A 24 -15.38 -0.38 -8.19
N HIS A 25 -16.03 0.20 -7.18
CA HIS A 25 -17.16 1.10 -7.42
C HIS A 25 -16.74 2.29 -8.30
N GLY A 26 -17.52 2.57 -9.34
CA GLY A 26 -17.21 3.68 -10.27
C GLY A 26 -16.02 3.43 -11.20
N ALA A 27 -15.62 2.18 -11.42
CA ALA A 27 -14.46 1.78 -12.22
C ALA A 27 -14.38 2.46 -13.59
N GLU A 28 -15.52 2.58 -14.28
CA GLU A 28 -15.57 3.17 -15.64
C GLU A 28 -15.12 4.64 -15.65
N HIS A 29 -15.49 5.43 -14.62
CA HIS A 29 -15.02 6.82 -14.51
C HIS A 29 -13.51 6.93 -14.34
N VAL A 30 -12.91 5.96 -13.62
CA VAL A 30 -11.44 5.92 -13.44
C VAL A 30 -10.77 5.53 -14.75
N LYS A 31 -11.28 4.53 -15.45
CA LYS A 31 -10.77 4.08 -16.75
C LYS A 31 -10.84 5.16 -17.81
N GLU A 32 -11.96 5.91 -17.86
CA GLU A 32 -12.12 7.06 -18.75
C GLU A 32 -11.12 8.19 -18.44
N ALA A 33 -10.85 8.43 -17.15
CA ALA A 33 -9.96 9.50 -16.72
C ALA A 33 -8.47 9.17 -16.93
N ILE A 34 -8.07 7.89 -16.96
CA ILE A 34 -6.68 7.44 -17.05
C ILE A 34 -6.57 6.24 -18.00
N PRO A 35 -6.84 6.39 -19.28
CA PRO A 35 -6.96 5.27 -20.22
C PRO A 35 -5.64 4.50 -20.48
N GLU A 36 -4.50 5.05 -20.05
CA GLU A 36 -3.16 4.50 -20.32
C GLU A 36 -2.64 3.54 -19.25
N CYS A 37 -3.43 3.18 -18.25
CA CYS A 37 -3.05 2.21 -17.21
C CYS A 37 -3.65 0.83 -17.46
N GLU A 38 -3.06 -0.18 -16.84
CA GLU A 38 -3.67 -1.49 -16.69
C GLU A 38 -4.69 -1.46 -15.54
N TYR A 39 -5.72 -2.30 -15.62
CA TYR A 39 -6.80 -2.34 -14.63
C TYR A 39 -7.08 -3.74 -14.14
N VAL A 40 -7.29 -3.86 -12.84
CA VAL A 40 -7.84 -5.07 -12.21
C VAL A 40 -9.07 -4.66 -11.40
N THR A 41 -10.16 -5.40 -11.55
CA THR A 41 -11.40 -5.11 -10.82
C THR A 41 -11.42 -5.90 -9.52
N GLN A 42 -11.64 -5.20 -8.41
CA GLN A 42 -11.88 -5.80 -7.10
C GLN A 42 -13.38 -5.92 -6.85
N GLU A 43 -13.92 -7.12 -6.94
CA GLU A 43 -15.35 -7.40 -6.66
C GLU A 43 -15.49 -8.76 -5.98
N PRO A 44 -16.05 -8.82 -4.74
CA PRO A 44 -16.43 -7.69 -3.88
C PRO A 44 -15.21 -6.96 -3.28
N GLN A 45 -15.43 -5.75 -2.75
CA GLN A 45 -14.39 -4.96 -2.07
C GLN A 45 -14.20 -5.45 -0.62
N LEU A 46 -13.19 -6.30 -0.39
CA LEU A 46 -12.92 -6.96 0.89
C LEU A 46 -11.66 -6.43 1.59
N GLY A 47 -11.31 -5.18 1.39
CA GLY A 47 -10.17 -4.54 2.05
C GLY A 47 -8.91 -4.44 1.19
N THR A 48 -7.85 -3.85 1.76
CA THR A 48 -6.61 -3.50 1.06
C THR A 48 -5.78 -4.72 0.66
N GLY A 49 -5.71 -5.74 1.49
CA GLY A 49 -5.04 -7.00 1.17
C GLY A 49 -5.73 -7.74 0.01
N HIS A 50 -7.07 -7.75 -0.01
CA HIS A 50 -7.82 -8.31 -1.12
C HIS A 50 -7.61 -7.51 -2.43
N ALA A 51 -7.48 -6.18 -2.34
CA ALA A 51 -7.18 -5.35 -3.50
C ALA A 51 -5.84 -5.72 -4.15
N VAL A 52 -4.85 -6.12 -3.36
CA VAL A 52 -3.56 -6.60 -3.90
C VAL A 52 -3.69 -8.04 -4.39
N LEU A 53 -4.41 -8.89 -3.67
CA LEU A 53 -4.58 -10.31 -4.02
C LEU A 53 -5.21 -10.49 -5.41
N VAL A 54 -6.19 -9.67 -5.81
CA VAL A 54 -6.79 -9.75 -7.15
C VAL A 54 -5.82 -9.41 -8.28
N CYS A 55 -4.66 -8.79 -7.99
CA CYS A 55 -3.60 -8.55 -8.98
C CYS A 55 -2.70 -9.76 -9.21
N LYS A 56 -2.84 -10.85 -8.44
CA LYS A 56 -1.92 -12.00 -8.47
C LYS A 56 -1.82 -12.61 -9.87
N GLU A 57 -2.92 -12.74 -10.59
CA GLU A 57 -2.93 -13.30 -11.95
C GLU A 57 -2.21 -12.36 -12.94
N ALA A 58 -2.48 -11.07 -12.87
CA ALA A 58 -1.84 -10.05 -13.72
C ALA A 58 -0.32 -9.96 -13.50
N LEU A 59 0.16 -10.39 -12.33
CA LEU A 59 1.55 -10.36 -11.90
C LEU A 59 2.18 -11.77 -11.75
N ALA A 60 1.53 -12.82 -12.26
CA ALA A 60 1.93 -14.23 -12.03
C ALA A 60 3.38 -14.57 -12.44
N HIS A 61 3.94 -13.83 -13.41
CA HIS A 61 5.31 -14.03 -13.89
C HIS A 61 6.25 -12.85 -13.56
N PHE A 62 5.80 -11.96 -12.69
CA PHE A 62 6.60 -10.83 -12.27
C PHE A 62 7.50 -11.23 -11.09
N ASP A 63 8.80 -11.00 -11.27
CA ASP A 63 9.83 -11.19 -10.24
C ASP A 63 10.51 -9.83 -10.01
N GLY A 64 10.36 -9.28 -8.83
CA GLY A 64 10.91 -7.97 -8.48
C GLY A 64 10.13 -7.27 -7.37
N ASN A 65 10.25 -5.95 -7.32
CA ASN A 65 9.62 -5.14 -6.29
C ASN A 65 8.22 -4.67 -6.73
N ILE A 66 7.24 -4.83 -5.87
CA ILE A 66 5.87 -4.34 -6.04
C ILE A 66 5.65 -3.17 -5.09
N LEU A 67 5.45 -1.97 -5.64
CA LEU A 67 5.06 -0.78 -4.89
C LEU A 67 3.53 -0.73 -4.78
N ILE A 68 3.01 -0.61 -3.57
CA ILE A 68 1.58 -0.52 -3.28
C ILE A 68 1.30 0.85 -2.66
N LEU A 69 0.31 1.54 -3.21
CA LEU A 69 -0.06 2.90 -2.84
C LEU A 69 -1.58 3.08 -2.84
N GLY A 70 -2.08 3.96 -1.98
CA GLY A 70 -3.43 4.52 -2.12
C GLY A 70 -3.52 5.46 -3.33
N GLY A 71 -4.63 5.40 -4.07
CA GLY A 71 -4.88 6.29 -5.21
C GLY A 71 -5.32 7.71 -4.82
N ASP A 72 -5.44 7.99 -3.53
CA ASP A 72 -5.92 9.23 -2.92
C ASP A 72 -4.81 10.12 -2.32
N GLY A 73 -3.54 9.77 -2.57
CA GLY A 73 -2.37 10.51 -2.10
C GLY A 73 -1.75 11.45 -3.15
N PRO A 74 -2.41 12.55 -3.59
CA PRO A 74 -1.96 13.39 -4.70
C PRO A 74 -0.66 14.17 -4.44
N LEU A 75 -0.17 14.17 -3.20
CA LEU A 75 1.06 14.85 -2.78
C LEU A 75 2.27 13.90 -2.70
N LEU A 76 2.13 12.65 -3.16
CA LEU A 76 3.22 11.71 -3.28
C LEU A 76 4.34 12.32 -4.14
N ARG A 77 5.56 12.28 -3.64
CA ARG A 77 6.75 12.79 -4.36
C ARG A 77 7.47 11.64 -5.06
N PRO A 78 7.90 11.81 -6.32
CA PRO A 78 8.73 10.81 -7.02
C PRO A 78 9.98 10.42 -6.24
N SER A 79 10.63 11.38 -5.56
CA SER A 79 11.81 11.11 -4.72
C SER A 79 11.51 10.14 -3.56
N THR A 80 10.33 10.25 -2.92
CA THR A 80 9.92 9.31 -1.87
C THR A 80 9.80 7.89 -2.41
N VAL A 81 9.20 7.73 -3.59
CA VAL A 81 9.10 6.43 -4.26
C VAL A 81 10.49 5.86 -4.58
N HIS A 82 11.34 6.69 -5.16
CA HIS A 82 12.71 6.32 -5.50
C HIS A 82 13.49 5.85 -4.25
N ASP A 83 13.42 6.62 -3.15
CA ASP A 83 14.13 6.30 -1.90
C ASP A 83 13.63 5.00 -1.27
N MET A 84 12.32 4.73 -1.32
CA MET A 84 11.74 3.46 -0.84
C MET A 84 12.23 2.27 -1.66
N VAL A 85 12.22 2.38 -2.99
CA VAL A 85 12.68 1.31 -3.89
C VAL A 85 14.18 1.07 -3.73
N ALA A 86 14.99 2.13 -3.64
CA ALA A 86 16.41 2.03 -3.40
C ALA A 86 16.72 1.34 -2.06
N LEU A 87 16.04 1.74 -0.99
CA LEU A 87 16.21 1.10 0.32
C LEU A 87 15.82 -0.39 0.30
N GLN A 88 14.73 -0.75 -0.38
CA GLN A 88 14.30 -2.13 -0.57
C GLN A 88 15.38 -2.97 -1.26
N GLN A 89 15.99 -2.44 -2.32
CA GLN A 89 17.04 -3.10 -3.08
C GLN A 89 18.33 -3.26 -2.27
N ASP A 90 18.73 -2.21 -1.58
CA ASP A 90 19.99 -2.18 -0.80
C ASP A 90 19.94 -3.11 0.43
N THR A 91 18.76 -3.28 1.03
CA THR A 91 18.61 -4.05 2.28
C THR A 91 18.15 -5.48 2.05
N THR A 92 17.70 -5.84 0.83
CA THR A 92 17.05 -7.13 0.54
C THR A 92 15.92 -7.46 1.53
N ALA A 93 15.23 -6.43 2.02
CA ALA A 93 14.11 -6.57 2.95
C ALA A 93 12.91 -7.25 2.28
N SER A 94 12.08 -7.93 3.04
CA SER A 94 10.80 -8.46 2.53
C SER A 94 9.80 -7.36 2.22
N ALA A 95 9.88 -6.23 2.96
CA ALA A 95 9.09 -5.03 2.72
C ALA A 95 9.81 -3.77 3.22
N THR A 96 9.56 -2.64 2.56
CA THR A 96 9.95 -1.29 2.97
C THR A 96 8.70 -0.43 3.08
N LEU A 97 8.47 0.18 4.23
CA LEU A 97 7.30 1.00 4.52
C LEU A 97 7.70 2.47 4.59
N ALA A 98 6.90 3.36 4.01
CA ALA A 98 6.98 4.77 4.38
C ALA A 98 6.22 5.01 5.68
N THR A 99 6.80 5.79 6.58
CA THR A 99 6.15 6.25 7.80
C THR A 99 6.26 7.77 7.94
N SER A 100 5.42 8.37 8.74
CA SER A 100 5.47 9.79 9.03
C SER A 100 5.06 10.05 10.48
N THR A 101 5.70 11.03 11.11
CA THR A 101 5.27 11.51 12.44
C THR A 101 4.44 12.77 12.24
N ILE A 102 3.18 12.74 12.66
CA ILE A 102 2.23 13.85 12.49
C ILE A 102 1.59 14.24 13.82
N SER A 103 1.15 15.49 13.92
CA SER A 103 0.56 16.04 15.17
C SER A 103 -0.82 15.47 15.48
N ASP A 104 -1.62 15.19 14.46
CA ASP A 104 -2.94 14.55 14.60
C ASP A 104 -2.96 13.24 13.80
N PRO A 105 -2.72 12.10 14.46
CA PRO A 105 -2.68 10.78 13.79
C PRO A 105 -4.06 10.13 13.61
N THR A 106 -5.14 10.86 13.87
CA THR A 106 -6.52 10.35 13.77
C THR A 106 -6.79 9.73 12.40
N GLY A 107 -7.34 8.53 12.39
CA GLY A 107 -7.70 7.79 11.18
C GLY A 107 -6.59 6.95 10.54
N TYR A 108 -5.33 7.19 10.89
CA TYR A 108 -4.20 6.42 10.34
C TYR A 108 -3.87 5.17 11.14
N GLY A 109 -3.30 4.16 10.50
CA GLY A 109 -2.62 3.04 11.15
C GLY A 109 -1.40 3.52 11.94
N ARG A 110 -1.22 2.99 13.14
CA ARG A 110 -0.09 3.30 14.03
C ARG A 110 1.06 2.36 13.80
N ILE A 111 2.27 2.90 13.70
CA ILE A 111 3.50 2.09 13.66
C ILE A 111 3.89 1.76 15.10
N VAL A 112 3.77 0.48 15.44
CA VAL A 112 4.20 -0.02 16.74
C VAL A 112 5.63 -0.52 16.63
N ARG A 113 6.46 -0.10 17.59
CA ARG A 113 7.86 -0.54 17.69
C ARG A 113 8.09 -1.31 18.98
N ASP A 114 9.00 -2.27 18.94
CA ASP A 114 9.42 -3.04 20.11
C ASP A 114 10.34 -2.23 21.05
N SER A 115 10.78 -2.83 22.15
CA SER A 115 11.68 -2.23 23.13
C SER A 115 13.06 -1.85 22.57
N ASN A 116 13.44 -2.38 21.41
CA ASN A 116 14.68 -2.07 20.70
C ASN A 116 14.45 -1.06 19.55
N ASN A 117 13.29 -0.41 19.52
CA ASN A 117 12.86 0.52 18.47
C ASN A 117 12.74 -0.11 17.07
N LYS A 118 12.58 -1.43 16.98
CA LYS A 118 12.36 -2.13 15.71
C LYS A 118 10.85 -2.16 15.40
N PHE A 119 10.55 -2.14 14.10
CA PHE A 119 9.18 -2.33 13.63
C PHE A 119 8.60 -3.64 14.19
N SER A 120 7.39 -3.58 14.71
CA SER A 120 6.68 -4.72 15.29
C SER A 120 5.34 -4.96 14.62
N ALA A 121 4.53 -3.91 14.42
CA ALA A 121 3.20 -4.03 13.83
C ALA A 121 2.69 -2.71 13.27
N ILE A 122 1.67 -2.80 12.41
CA ILE A 122 0.76 -1.70 12.07
C ILE A 122 -0.58 -2.01 12.74
N ILE A 123 -1.09 -1.08 13.52
CA ILE A 123 -2.39 -1.20 14.18
C ILE A 123 -3.33 -0.13 13.64
N GLU A 124 -4.39 -0.55 12.98
CA GLU A 124 -5.40 0.34 12.45
C GLU A 124 -6.06 1.16 13.58
N HIS A 125 -6.38 2.44 13.32
CA HIS A 125 -6.96 3.36 14.31
C HIS A 125 -8.13 2.74 15.08
N LYS A 126 -9.06 2.08 14.38
CA LYS A 126 -10.25 1.45 14.97
C LYS A 126 -9.97 0.25 15.87
N ASN A 127 -8.78 -0.35 15.76
CA ASN A 127 -8.36 -1.53 16.51
C ASN A 127 -7.31 -1.20 17.59
N ALA A 128 -6.88 0.07 17.67
CA ALA A 128 -5.83 0.51 18.58
C ALA A 128 -6.35 0.66 20.01
N THR A 129 -5.55 0.24 21.00
CA THR A 129 -5.76 0.55 22.41
C THR A 129 -5.53 2.04 22.69
N GLU A 130 -6.00 2.56 23.84
CA GLU A 130 -5.77 3.95 24.24
C GLU A 130 -4.27 4.33 24.21
N ALA A 131 -3.40 3.44 24.70
CA ALA A 131 -1.96 3.67 24.69
C ALA A 131 -1.38 3.68 23.24
N GLN A 132 -1.93 2.90 22.32
CA GLN A 132 -1.50 2.90 20.93
C GLN A 132 -2.03 4.11 20.17
N LEU A 133 -3.16 4.69 20.56
CA LEU A 133 -3.70 5.91 19.97
C LEU A 133 -2.79 7.12 20.20
N GLU A 134 -1.99 7.13 21.27
CA GLU A 134 -0.99 8.16 21.57
C GLU A 134 0.27 8.12 20.67
N ILE A 135 0.41 7.06 19.85
CA ILE A 135 1.52 6.96 18.90
C ILE A 135 1.28 7.92 17.74
N HIS A 136 2.25 8.80 17.48
CA HIS A 136 2.22 9.78 16.40
C HIS A 136 2.89 9.31 15.10
N GLU A 137 3.61 8.19 15.12
CA GLU A 137 4.16 7.58 13.92
C GLU A 137 3.07 6.78 13.21
N VAL A 138 2.77 7.16 11.97
CA VAL A 138 1.65 6.63 11.20
C VAL A 138 2.12 5.96 9.91
N TYR A 139 1.27 5.07 9.40
CA TYR A 139 1.42 4.39 8.12
C TYR A 139 0.46 5.00 7.08
N PRO A 140 0.96 5.70 6.06
CA PRO A 140 0.13 6.29 5.01
C PRO A 140 -0.25 5.31 3.89
N SER A 141 -0.10 4.01 4.11
CA SER A 141 -0.36 2.94 3.14
C SER A 141 0.55 2.97 1.90
N TYR A 142 1.83 3.32 2.10
CA TYR A 142 2.86 3.27 1.06
C TYR A 142 3.89 2.21 1.43
N ALA A 143 3.99 1.17 0.61
CA ALA A 143 4.91 0.06 0.86
C ALA A 143 5.51 -0.48 -0.45
N VAL A 144 6.76 -0.91 -0.38
CA VAL A 144 7.43 -1.72 -1.42
C VAL A 144 7.62 -3.11 -0.85
N PHE A 145 7.28 -4.12 -1.63
CA PHE A 145 7.43 -5.53 -1.24
C PHE A 145 8.27 -6.29 -2.27
N ASP A 146 9.05 -7.24 -1.80
CA ASP A 146 9.52 -8.35 -2.64
C ASP A 146 8.31 -9.16 -3.12
N SER A 147 8.20 -9.43 -4.42
CA SER A 147 7.02 -10.07 -4.99
C SER A 147 6.77 -11.47 -4.43
N ALA A 148 7.81 -12.29 -4.29
CA ALA A 148 7.67 -13.66 -3.78
C ALA A 148 7.17 -13.66 -2.33
N LYS A 149 7.73 -12.77 -1.49
CA LYS A 149 7.31 -12.63 -0.09
C LYS A 149 5.90 -12.05 0.04
N LEU A 150 5.54 -11.11 -0.81
CA LEU A 150 4.18 -10.56 -0.85
C LEU A 150 3.15 -11.66 -1.09
N TRP A 151 3.35 -12.49 -2.13
CA TRP A 151 2.40 -13.56 -2.46
C TRP A 151 2.35 -14.64 -1.37
N GLU A 152 3.49 -15.02 -0.79
CA GLU A 152 3.55 -15.95 0.34
C GLU A 152 2.68 -15.44 1.52
N CYS A 153 2.80 -14.15 1.88
CA CYS A 153 2.04 -13.56 2.97
C CYS A 153 0.55 -13.40 2.65
N LEU A 154 0.22 -12.99 1.41
CA LEU A 154 -1.18 -12.82 1.00
C LEU A 154 -1.94 -14.14 0.92
N ASP A 155 -1.28 -15.25 0.55
CA ASP A 155 -1.88 -16.58 0.53
C ASP A 155 -2.22 -17.09 1.95
N ALA A 156 -1.53 -16.59 2.97
CA ALA A 156 -1.77 -16.91 4.37
C ALA A 156 -2.64 -15.87 5.11
N LEU A 157 -3.07 -14.81 4.40
CA LEU A 157 -3.80 -13.71 5.00
C LEU A 157 -5.23 -14.13 5.37
N GLU A 158 -5.59 -13.95 6.64
CA GLU A 158 -6.93 -14.18 7.13
C GLU A 158 -7.71 -12.85 7.25
N PRO A 159 -9.03 -12.87 7.08
CA PRO A 159 -9.84 -11.67 7.26
C PRO A 159 -9.87 -11.25 8.74
N ASN A 160 -9.87 -9.96 8.98
CA ASN A 160 -10.02 -9.43 10.33
C ASN A 160 -11.38 -9.86 10.90
N PRO A 161 -11.42 -10.48 12.09
CA PRO A 161 -12.66 -11.07 12.63
C PRO A 161 -13.73 -10.03 12.99
N LEU A 162 -13.37 -8.74 13.12
CA LEU A 162 -14.30 -7.68 13.47
C LEU A 162 -14.92 -7.01 12.22
N THR A 163 -14.17 -6.91 11.13
CA THR A 163 -14.57 -6.18 9.92
C THR A 163 -14.81 -7.08 8.73
N ASN A 164 -14.34 -8.33 8.79
CA ASN A 164 -14.32 -9.29 7.69
C ASN A 164 -13.54 -8.76 6.45
N GLU A 165 -12.59 -7.84 6.68
CA GLU A 165 -11.72 -7.27 5.65
C GLU A 165 -10.31 -7.85 5.76
N TYR A 166 -9.65 -7.99 4.61
CA TYR A 166 -8.25 -8.35 4.51
C TYR A 166 -7.40 -7.08 4.53
N TYR A 167 -6.61 -6.87 5.55
CA TYR A 167 -5.66 -5.75 5.64
C TYR A 167 -4.29 -6.17 5.13
N LEU A 168 -3.69 -5.27 4.35
CA LEU A 168 -2.31 -5.45 3.87
C LEU A 168 -1.32 -5.11 4.96
#